data_435e5e8e9db1b580d93bda52d590ab0f
#
_entry.id   435e5e8e9db1b580d93bda52d590ab0f
#
_cell.length_a   1.000
_cell.length_b   1.000
_cell.length_c   1.000
_cell.angle_alpha   90.00
_cell.angle_beta   90.00
_cell.angle_gamma   90.00
#
_symmetry.space_group_name_H-M   'P 1'
#
loop_
_entity.id
_entity.type
_entity.pdbx_description
1 polymer ?
#
loop_
_entity_poly.entity_id
_entity_poly.type
_entity_poly.pdbx_seq_one_letter_code
_entity_poly.pdbx_strand_id
1 'polypeptide(L)'
;MAELLVKNLFHVHDKCNGHASTTVKDVVEYSIKNGYKKIVYTEHCPLLDNGKLFRPSIDDIKQMRLEISRLQLKYKNQIEIYFGYEAEYPKQHREYFQELAKSGLCDYMIFGNHFYGDMWGNFKFTARDVPTVEELDEYYEQTLSAFKSGLFSYFAHPDIWVAPYCHKYGWDDKAKELTQKLIDLAIEYDMPLGFNANGMHSPRDGFNYPSEYFWKMVANTKAKVLIEADAHHMKTLSVEWMNNTYNEAVKFGLKDLIVDDIPLKLFPISQKIKGAIFDLDGVLTETSELHYQAWKEILSKYNISLTREINEQVKGLARKDTLIKILEISNMLDKFSNEELDKICALKNDRYLELLKTLSPKDANPNIVDLLTILKAKKIKIALASSSKNAPLILKKIELYDFFDYIADPTQVKRSKPAPDIYLHAAQGINIHPKDCIGFEDALMGVHGLNDANIFSVCINQNKDIQQISSIAFNTTKDIDFYKIEEKFNVR
;
A
#
# COMPACT_ATOMS: atom_id res chain seq x y z
N MET A 1 31.59 -14.85 -3.85
CA MET A 1 30.20 -14.85 -4.40
C MET A 1 30.34 -14.74 -5.90
N ALA A 2 29.51 -15.46 -6.67
CA ALA A 2 29.49 -15.30 -8.11
C ALA A 2 29.12 -13.83 -8.45
N GLU A 3 29.68 -13.29 -9.54
CA GLU A 3 29.33 -11.98 -10.03
C GLU A 3 27.84 -11.96 -10.42
N LEU A 4 27.13 -10.89 -10.05
CA LEU A 4 25.71 -10.73 -10.34
C LEU A 4 25.56 -10.05 -11.71
N LEU A 5 25.20 -10.84 -12.75
CA LEU A 5 24.96 -10.35 -14.12
C LEU A 5 23.64 -9.61 -14.25
N VAL A 6 22.62 -10.04 -13.51
CA VAL A 6 21.28 -9.41 -13.46
C VAL A 6 21.13 -8.69 -12.13
N LYS A 7 21.14 -7.36 -12.14
CA LYS A 7 21.15 -6.54 -10.91
C LYS A 7 19.77 -6.25 -10.34
N ASN A 8 18.74 -6.34 -11.16
CA ASN A 8 17.37 -6.01 -10.83
C ASN A 8 16.47 -7.23 -11.07
N LEU A 9 15.63 -7.56 -10.09
CA LEU A 9 14.66 -8.65 -10.20
C LEU A 9 13.34 -8.10 -10.69
N PHE A 10 12.95 -8.50 -11.89
CA PHE A 10 11.64 -8.23 -12.48
C PHE A 10 10.80 -9.49 -12.48
N HIS A 11 9.48 -9.36 -12.35
CA HIS A 11 8.51 -10.41 -12.40
C HIS A 11 8.66 -11.42 -11.25
N VAL A 12 8.11 -11.05 -10.10
CA VAL A 12 8.17 -11.88 -8.88
C VAL A 12 6.77 -12.03 -8.31
N HIS A 13 6.36 -13.28 -8.06
CA HIS A 13 5.08 -13.65 -7.49
C HIS A 13 5.20 -13.97 -5.99
N ASP A 14 4.07 -13.88 -5.28
CA ASP A 14 3.94 -14.26 -3.87
C ASP A 14 3.01 -15.48 -3.73
N LYS A 15 3.16 -16.21 -2.65
CA LYS A 15 2.33 -17.38 -2.33
C LYS A 15 0.83 -17.09 -2.25
N CYS A 16 0.41 -15.83 -2.16
CA CYS A 16 -1.01 -15.44 -2.09
C CYS A 16 -1.80 -15.83 -3.36
N ASN A 17 -1.14 -16.06 -4.49
CA ASN A 17 -1.78 -16.54 -5.71
C ASN A 17 -2.10 -18.06 -5.69
N GLY A 18 -1.67 -18.80 -4.67
CA GLY A 18 -1.98 -20.21 -4.47
C GLY A 18 -1.10 -21.20 -5.24
N HIS A 19 -0.17 -20.74 -6.12
CA HIS A 19 0.77 -21.61 -6.85
C HIS A 19 2.25 -21.21 -6.72
N ALA A 20 2.55 -20.04 -6.12
CA ALA A 20 3.90 -19.68 -5.73
C ALA A 20 4.21 -20.11 -4.27
N SER A 21 5.48 -20.26 -3.93
CA SER A 21 5.97 -20.59 -2.59
C SER A 21 6.82 -19.50 -1.96
N THR A 22 7.07 -18.40 -2.68
CA THR A 22 7.83 -17.24 -2.22
C THR A 22 6.99 -16.37 -1.29
N THR A 23 7.63 -15.74 -0.29
CA THR A 23 7.01 -14.67 0.50
C THR A 23 7.72 -13.35 0.20
N VAL A 24 6.98 -12.25 0.29
CA VAL A 24 7.56 -10.90 0.08
C VAL A 24 8.82 -10.71 0.93
N LYS A 25 8.76 -11.08 2.21
CA LYS A 25 9.89 -10.93 3.14
C LYS A 25 11.11 -11.76 2.71
N ASP A 26 10.90 -13.05 2.39
CA ASP A 26 12.01 -13.93 2.03
C ASP A 26 12.73 -13.45 0.77
N VAL A 27 11.96 -12.99 -0.22
CA VAL A 27 12.51 -12.42 -1.46
C VAL A 27 13.32 -11.16 -1.19
N VAL A 28 12.81 -10.23 -0.37
CA VAL A 28 13.50 -8.98 -0.06
C VAL A 28 14.81 -9.25 0.70
N GLU A 29 14.76 -10.06 1.75
CA GLU A 29 15.94 -10.38 2.57
C GLU A 29 16.98 -11.15 1.75
N TYR A 30 16.55 -12.10 0.90
CA TYR A 30 17.44 -12.79 -0.04
C TYR A 30 18.09 -11.83 -1.02
N SER A 31 17.32 -10.91 -1.59
CA SER A 31 17.79 -9.96 -2.60
C SER A 31 18.84 -9.01 -2.03
N ILE A 32 18.61 -8.46 -0.83
CA ILE A 32 19.59 -7.62 -0.13
C ILE A 32 20.88 -8.39 0.13
N LYS A 33 20.78 -9.61 0.65
CA LYS A 33 21.94 -10.48 0.95
C LYS A 33 22.80 -10.76 -0.28
N ASN A 34 22.20 -10.87 -1.46
CA ASN A 34 22.86 -11.20 -2.71
C ASN A 34 23.20 -10.00 -3.58
N GLY A 35 22.91 -8.78 -3.13
CA GLY A 35 23.35 -7.54 -3.78
C GLY A 35 22.45 -7.03 -4.90
N TYR A 36 21.24 -7.58 -5.06
CA TYR A 36 20.22 -7.02 -5.95
C TYR A 36 19.88 -5.58 -5.54
N LYS A 37 19.53 -4.74 -6.52
CA LYS A 37 19.30 -3.30 -6.31
C LYS A 37 17.82 -2.92 -6.33
N LYS A 38 17.02 -3.68 -7.09
CA LYS A 38 15.59 -3.45 -7.29
C LYS A 38 14.84 -4.77 -7.31
N ILE A 39 13.65 -4.76 -6.73
CA ILE A 39 12.66 -5.82 -6.86
C ILE A 39 11.38 -5.22 -7.42
N VAL A 40 10.88 -5.82 -8.48
CA VAL A 40 9.66 -5.43 -9.17
C VAL A 40 8.68 -6.59 -9.02
N TYR A 41 7.88 -6.55 -7.93
CA TYR A 41 6.81 -7.52 -7.71
C TYR A 41 5.72 -7.33 -8.74
N THR A 42 5.26 -8.42 -9.33
CA THR A 42 4.20 -8.46 -10.35
C THR A 42 3.27 -9.62 -10.05
N GLU A 43 2.37 -9.42 -9.11
CA GLU A 43 1.39 -10.46 -8.79
C GLU A 43 0.33 -10.56 -9.90
N HIS A 44 -0.24 -11.73 -10.08
CA HIS A 44 -1.37 -11.86 -10.99
C HIS A 44 -2.48 -10.90 -10.60
N CYS A 45 -3.04 -10.25 -11.62
CA CYS A 45 -4.13 -9.31 -11.43
C CYS A 45 -5.33 -9.99 -10.74
N PRO A 46 -5.89 -9.44 -9.65
CA PRO A 46 -7.10 -9.97 -9.04
C PRO A 46 -8.25 -9.92 -10.04
N LEU A 47 -9.08 -10.95 -10.07
CA LEU A 47 -10.26 -11.04 -10.93
C LEU A 47 -11.53 -10.96 -10.11
N LEU A 48 -12.62 -10.51 -10.74
CA LEU A 48 -13.94 -10.40 -10.10
C LEU A 48 -14.60 -11.77 -9.83
N ASP A 49 -13.98 -12.87 -10.26
CA ASP A 49 -14.49 -14.25 -10.17
C ASP A 49 -14.12 -14.98 -8.86
N ASN A 50 -13.60 -14.26 -7.86
CA ASN A 50 -13.24 -14.79 -6.56
C ASN A 50 -12.22 -15.95 -6.58
N GLY A 51 -11.18 -15.85 -7.42
CA GLY A 51 -9.99 -16.70 -7.33
C GLY A 51 -10.05 -18.01 -8.11
N LYS A 52 -10.89 -18.13 -9.10
CA LYS A 52 -10.99 -19.36 -9.95
C LYS A 52 -9.74 -19.65 -10.78
N LEU A 53 -8.84 -18.71 -11.00
CA LEU A 53 -7.66 -18.86 -11.89
C LEU A 53 -6.35 -18.70 -11.13
N PHE A 54 -6.26 -19.17 -9.89
CA PHE A 54 -5.06 -18.98 -9.04
C PHE A 54 -4.64 -17.51 -8.94
N ARG A 55 -5.63 -16.65 -8.73
CA ARG A 55 -5.48 -15.21 -8.59
C ARG A 55 -5.74 -14.79 -7.15
N PRO A 56 -4.97 -13.85 -6.60
CA PRO A 56 -5.21 -13.36 -5.26
C PRO A 56 -6.55 -12.61 -5.17
N SER A 57 -7.17 -12.63 -4.01
CA SER A 57 -8.29 -11.75 -3.72
C SER A 57 -7.82 -10.30 -3.51
N ILE A 58 -8.74 -9.35 -3.57
CA ILE A 58 -8.43 -7.94 -3.25
C ILE A 58 -7.89 -7.80 -1.81
N ASP A 59 -8.38 -8.61 -0.87
CA ASP A 59 -7.91 -8.57 0.52
C ASP A 59 -6.50 -9.16 0.65
N ASP A 60 -6.15 -10.20 -0.08
CA ASP A 60 -4.76 -10.71 -0.17
C ASP A 60 -3.82 -9.65 -0.71
N ILE A 61 -4.23 -8.94 -1.76
CA ILE A 61 -3.47 -7.82 -2.35
C ILE A 61 -3.25 -6.70 -1.33
N LYS A 62 -4.28 -6.30 -0.57
CA LYS A 62 -4.14 -5.29 0.48
C LYS A 62 -3.13 -5.71 1.55
N GLN A 63 -3.16 -6.99 1.97
CA GLN A 63 -2.21 -7.52 2.94
C GLN A 63 -0.78 -7.55 2.38
N MET A 64 -0.62 -8.02 1.16
CA MET A 64 0.69 -8.00 0.47
C MET A 64 1.22 -6.58 0.31
N ARG A 65 0.37 -5.63 -0.09
CA ARG A 65 0.73 -4.20 -0.19
C ARG A 65 1.20 -3.62 1.14
N LEU A 66 0.53 -3.98 2.24
CA LEU A 66 0.93 -3.57 3.58
C LEU A 66 2.30 -4.13 3.96
N GLU A 67 2.56 -5.42 3.70
CA GLU A 67 3.86 -6.03 3.98
C GLU A 67 4.98 -5.39 3.14
N ILE A 68 4.74 -5.17 1.85
CA ILE A 68 5.66 -4.43 0.97
C ILE A 68 5.94 -3.04 1.52
N SER A 69 4.91 -2.30 1.98
CA SER A 69 5.07 -0.97 2.56
C SER A 69 5.96 -0.98 3.80
N ARG A 70 5.82 -1.98 4.67
CA ARG A 70 6.71 -2.17 5.84
C ARG A 70 8.16 -2.41 5.43
N LEU A 71 8.38 -3.24 4.42
CA LEU A 71 9.73 -3.56 3.93
C LEU A 71 10.36 -2.39 3.17
N GLN A 72 9.56 -1.62 2.39
CA GLN A 72 10.00 -0.38 1.76
C GLN A 72 10.52 0.63 2.79
N LEU A 73 9.81 0.82 3.91
CA LEU A 73 10.25 1.71 4.99
C LEU A 73 11.50 1.17 5.70
N LYS A 74 11.51 -0.12 6.02
CA LYS A 74 12.63 -0.78 6.73
C LYS A 74 13.93 -0.76 5.93
N TYR A 75 13.85 -1.01 4.63
CA TYR A 75 15.02 -1.20 3.77
C TYR A 75 15.23 -0.07 2.74
N LYS A 76 14.62 1.10 2.95
CA LYS A 76 14.59 2.25 2.03
C LYS A 76 15.95 2.70 1.46
N ASN A 77 17.05 2.42 2.19
CA ASN A 77 18.42 2.79 1.80
C ASN A 77 19.22 1.60 1.23
N GLN A 78 18.63 0.44 1.09
CA GLN A 78 19.32 -0.79 0.70
C GLN A 78 18.83 -1.34 -0.64
N ILE A 79 17.54 -1.28 -0.90
CA ILE A 79 16.92 -1.85 -2.10
C ILE A 79 15.65 -1.07 -2.47
N GLU A 80 15.41 -0.92 -3.77
CA GLU A 80 14.14 -0.39 -4.30
C GLU A 80 13.13 -1.53 -4.43
N ILE A 81 11.90 -1.31 -3.99
CA ILE A 81 10.82 -2.31 -4.06
C ILE A 81 9.60 -1.65 -4.69
N TYR A 82 9.08 -2.24 -5.76
CA TYR A 82 7.85 -1.83 -6.44
C TYR A 82 6.84 -2.97 -6.41
N PHE A 83 5.56 -2.62 -6.42
CA PHE A 83 4.47 -3.58 -6.47
C PHE A 83 3.52 -3.29 -7.63
N GLY A 84 3.33 -4.26 -8.49
CA GLY A 84 2.45 -4.16 -9.64
C GLY A 84 1.70 -5.43 -9.94
N TYR A 85 1.02 -5.43 -11.07
CA TYR A 85 0.31 -6.60 -11.56
C TYR A 85 0.88 -7.08 -12.89
N GLU A 86 0.94 -8.40 -13.03
CA GLU A 86 0.92 -9.04 -14.32
C GLU A 86 -0.53 -9.17 -14.76
N ALA A 87 -0.88 -8.48 -15.83
CA ALA A 87 -2.26 -8.37 -16.27
C ALA A 87 -2.41 -8.59 -17.76
N GLU A 88 -3.53 -9.20 -18.11
CA GLU A 88 -4.04 -9.29 -19.47
C GLU A 88 -4.75 -7.98 -19.87
N TYR A 89 -5.14 -7.85 -21.15
CA TYR A 89 -5.91 -6.69 -21.60
C TYR A 89 -6.97 -7.06 -22.65
N PRO A 90 -7.88 -8.01 -22.35
CA PRO A 90 -8.88 -8.45 -23.29
C PRO A 90 -9.91 -7.33 -23.55
N LYS A 91 -10.45 -7.31 -24.77
CA LYS A 91 -11.36 -6.27 -25.26
C LYS A 91 -12.57 -6.03 -24.35
N GLN A 92 -13.11 -7.12 -23.80
CA GLN A 92 -14.34 -7.11 -23.00
C GLN A 92 -14.17 -6.47 -21.62
N HIS A 93 -12.92 -6.42 -21.10
CA HIS A 93 -12.65 -6.06 -19.71
C HIS A 93 -11.64 -4.90 -19.54
N ARG A 94 -11.41 -4.10 -20.60
CA ARG A 94 -10.43 -3.00 -20.58
C ARG A 94 -10.70 -1.95 -19.51
N GLU A 95 -11.97 -1.63 -19.28
CA GLU A 95 -12.38 -0.69 -18.22
C GLU A 95 -11.92 -1.16 -16.84
N TYR A 96 -12.07 -2.45 -16.53
CA TYR A 96 -11.61 -3.03 -15.26
C TYR A 96 -10.12 -2.75 -15.02
N PHE A 97 -9.26 -3.02 -16.01
CA PHE A 97 -7.82 -2.78 -15.86
C PHE A 97 -7.47 -1.30 -15.76
N GLN A 98 -8.20 -0.44 -16.46
CA GLN A 98 -8.06 1.02 -16.34
C GLN A 98 -8.45 1.52 -14.94
N GLU A 99 -9.53 1.02 -14.37
CA GLU A 99 -9.94 1.35 -13.00
C GLU A 99 -8.96 0.78 -11.96
N LEU A 100 -8.47 -0.44 -12.18
CA LEU A 100 -7.46 -1.05 -11.32
C LEU A 100 -6.16 -0.22 -11.29
N ALA A 101 -5.73 0.32 -12.43
CA ALA A 101 -4.59 1.25 -12.51
C ALA A 101 -4.80 2.53 -11.69
N LYS A 102 -6.05 2.98 -11.51
CA LYS A 102 -6.40 4.16 -10.71
C LYS A 102 -6.65 3.86 -9.24
N SER A 103 -6.76 2.58 -8.87
CA SER A 103 -7.19 2.15 -7.52
C SER A 103 -6.18 2.46 -6.41
N GLY A 104 -4.91 2.72 -6.76
CA GLY A 104 -3.82 2.88 -5.79
C GLY A 104 -3.38 1.57 -5.14
N LEU A 105 -3.91 0.42 -5.58
CA LEU A 105 -3.51 -0.92 -5.09
C LEU A 105 -2.19 -1.40 -5.68
N CYS A 106 -1.78 -0.88 -6.85
CA CYS A 106 -0.50 -1.19 -7.47
C CYS A 106 0.20 0.08 -7.97
N ASP A 107 1.51 -0.01 -8.15
CA ASP A 107 2.34 1.10 -8.63
C ASP A 107 2.43 1.13 -10.16
N TYR A 108 2.31 -0.04 -10.83
CA TYR A 108 2.48 -0.24 -12.27
C TYR A 108 1.83 -1.55 -12.71
N MET A 109 1.81 -1.81 -14.04
CA MET A 109 1.45 -3.12 -14.61
C MET A 109 2.46 -3.57 -15.65
N ILE A 110 2.60 -4.90 -15.81
CA ILE A 110 3.23 -5.55 -16.95
C ILE A 110 2.18 -6.33 -17.73
N PHE A 111 2.40 -6.50 -19.02
CA PHE A 111 1.47 -7.24 -19.87
C PHE A 111 1.89 -8.70 -19.99
N GLY A 112 1.03 -9.62 -19.54
CA GLY A 112 1.14 -11.05 -19.73
C GLY A 112 -0.07 -11.56 -20.51
N ASN A 113 0.11 -12.11 -21.71
CA ASN A 113 -1.00 -12.58 -22.53
C ASN A 113 -1.21 -14.08 -22.36
N HIS A 114 -1.94 -14.47 -21.29
CA HIS A 114 -2.09 -15.87 -20.88
C HIS A 114 -3.26 -16.62 -21.51
N PHE A 115 -4.16 -15.91 -22.20
CA PHE A 115 -5.41 -16.51 -22.67
C PHE A 115 -5.75 -16.14 -24.10
N TYR A 116 -6.29 -17.14 -24.83
CA TYR A 116 -7.12 -16.93 -26.02
C TYR A 116 -8.58 -16.93 -25.59
N GLY A 117 -9.39 -16.01 -26.11
CA GLY A 117 -10.80 -15.89 -25.76
C GLY A 117 -11.08 -15.07 -24.52
N ASP A 118 -12.23 -15.30 -23.89
CA ASP A 118 -12.68 -14.53 -22.73
C ASP A 118 -12.23 -15.19 -21.41
N MET A 119 -11.32 -14.55 -20.71
CA MET A 119 -10.77 -15.04 -19.43
C MET A 119 -11.81 -15.16 -18.30
N TRP A 120 -12.97 -14.50 -18.40
CA TRP A 120 -14.10 -14.68 -17.47
C TRP A 120 -15.14 -15.70 -17.99
N GLY A 121 -14.99 -16.20 -19.20
CA GLY A 121 -15.90 -17.13 -19.85
C GLY A 121 -15.22 -18.37 -20.40
N ASN A 122 -15.23 -18.52 -21.73
CA ASN A 122 -14.55 -19.60 -22.44
C ASN A 122 -13.17 -19.13 -22.90
N PHE A 123 -12.12 -19.77 -22.40
CA PHE A 123 -10.75 -19.46 -22.74
C PHE A 123 -9.91 -20.71 -22.94
N LYS A 124 -8.75 -20.53 -23.58
CA LYS A 124 -7.64 -21.47 -23.64
C LYS A 124 -6.38 -20.81 -23.07
N PHE A 125 -5.52 -21.59 -22.44
CA PHE A 125 -4.24 -21.09 -21.95
C PHE A 125 -3.19 -21.03 -23.06
N THR A 126 -2.60 -19.86 -23.28
CA THR A 126 -1.56 -19.65 -24.31
C THR A 126 -0.33 -20.56 -24.12
N ALA A 127 0.00 -20.93 -22.87
CA ALA A 127 1.14 -21.79 -22.54
C ALA A 127 0.89 -23.31 -22.79
N ARG A 128 -0.37 -23.73 -23.00
CA ARG A 128 -0.72 -25.17 -23.01
C ARG A 128 -1.59 -25.59 -24.18
N ASP A 129 -2.51 -24.74 -24.57
CA ASP A 129 -3.54 -25.09 -25.51
C ASP A 129 -3.14 -24.66 -26.93
N VAL A 130 -3.33 -25.57 -27.90
CA VAL A 130 -3.02 -25.26 -29.29
C VAL A 130 -4.04 -24.25 -29.83
N PRO A 131 -3.61 -23.07 -30.29
CA PRO A 131 -4.50 -22.07 -30.84
C PRO A 131 -4.94 -22.43 -32.28
N THR A 132 -6.08 -21.88 -32.68
CA THR A 132 -6.45 -21.74 -34.08
C THR A 132 -5.74 -20.53 -34.70
N VAL A 133 -5.88 -20.33 -36.02
CA VAL A 133 -5.32 -19.15 -36.69
C VAL A 133 -5.99 -17.88 -36.19
N GLU A 134 -7.30 -17.91 -35.98
CA GLU A 134 -8.09 -16.77 -35.48
C GLU A 134 -7.67 -16.40 -34.03
N GLU A 135 -7.36 -17.40 -33.19
CA GLU A 135 -6.87 -17.18 -31.83
C GLU A 135 -5.46 -16.56 -31.83
N LEU A 136 -4.59 -16.87 -32.79
CA LEU A 136 -3.30 -16.20 -32.96
C LEU A 136 -3.47 -14.74 -33.43
N ASP A 137 -4.43 -14.48 -34.29
CA ASP A 137 -4.75 -13.10 -34.71
C ASP A 137 -5.32 -12.32 -33.52
N GLU A 138 -6.17 -12.93 -32.70
CA GLU A 138 -6.67 -12.34 -31.45
C GLU A 138 -5.54 -12.03 -30.46
N TYR A 139 -4.57 -12.92 -30.30
CA TYR A 139 -3.38 -12.72 -29.46
C TYR A 139 -2.63 -11.45 -29.88
N TYR A 140 -2.44 -11.24 -31.20
CA TYR A 140 -1.83 -10.02 -31.71
C TYR A 140 -2.68 -8.77 -31.44
N GLU A 141 -3.99 -8.83 -31.66
CA GLU A 141 -4.90 -7.70 -31.44
C GLU A 141 -5.00 -7.29 -29.96
N GLN A 142 -4.96 -8.27 -29.05
CA GLN A 142 -4.88 -8.02 -27.61
C GLN A 142 -3.57 -7.32 -27.26
N THR A 143 -2.43 -7.83 -27.78
CA THR A 143 -1.11 -7.24 -27.57
C THR A 143 -1.04 -5.78 -28.09
N LEU A 144 -1.51 -5.54 -29.32
CA LEU A 144 -1.60 -4.19 -29.91
C LEU A 144 -2.44 -3.25 -29.03
N SER A 145 -3.56 -3.74 -28.51
CA SER A 145 -4.45 -2.96 -27.66
C SER A 145 -3.82 -2.65 -26.31
N ALA A 146 -3.10 -3.60 -25.73
CA ALA A 146 -2.35 -3.42 -24.47
C ALA A 146 -1.27 -2.34 -24.64
N PHE A 147 -0.51 -2.38 -25.72
CA PHE A 147 0.54 -1.40 -25.99
C PHE A 147 -0.02 0.01 -26.22
N LYS A 148 -1.10 0.12 -27.01
CA LYS A 148 -1.83 1.38 -27.24
C LYS A 148 -2.42 1.99 -25.98
N SER A 149 -2.75 1.17 -24.96
CA SER A 149 -3.33 1.67 -23.71
C SER A 149 -2.36 2.53 -22.89
N GLY A 150 -1.06 2.34 -23.08
CA GLY A 150 -0.01 3.01 -22.28
C GLY A 150 0.10 2.54 -20.84
N LEU A 151 -0.66 1.53 -20.42
CA LEU A 151 -0.71 1.04 -19.03
C LEU A 151 0.51 0.19 -18.64
N PHE A 152 1.13 -0.50 -19.59
CA PHE A 152 2.09 -1.56 -19.31
C PHE A 152 3.54 -1.09 -19.46
N SER A 153 4.42 -1.57 -18.57
CA SER A 153 5.83 -1.21 -18.54
C SER A 153 6.69 -2.09 -19.46
N TYR A 154 6.32 -3.36 -19.64
CA TYR A 154 6.96 -4.29 -20.57
C TYR A 154 6.03 -5.47 -20.87
N PHE A 155 6.41 -6.28 -21.87
CA PHE A 155 5.68 -7.48 -22.28
C PHE A 155 6.38 -8.73 -21.73
N ALA A 156 5.78 -9.38 -20.75
CA ALA A 156 6.27 -10.60 -20.14
C ALA A 156 6.15 -11.80 -21.10
N HIS A 157 7.16 -12.67 -21.10
CA HIS A 157 7.19 -13.93 -21.85
C HIS A 157 6.42 -13.90 -23.20
N PRO A 158 6.81 -13.02 -24.15
CA PRO A 158 6.07 -12.78 -25.41
C PRO A 158 5.97 -14.01 -26.31
N ASP A 159 6.76 -15.04 -26.03
CA ASP A 159 6.89 -16.28 -26.78
C ASP A 159 6.21 -17.49 -26.12
N ILE A 160 5.38 -17.25 -25.09
CA ILE A 160 4.68 -18.31 -24.33
C ILE A 160 3.77 -19.18 -25.22
N TRP A 161 3.26 -18.64 -26.31
CA TRP A 161 2.39 -19.32 -27.28
C TRP A 161 3.14 -20.27 -28.25
N VAL A 162 4.48 -20.12 -28.35
CA VAL A 162 5.29 -20.80 -29.36
C VAL A 162 5.25 -22.33 -29.20
N ALA A 163 5.45 -22.82 -27.96
CA ALA A 163 5.50 -24.27 -27.74
C ALA A 163 4.19 -24.97 -28.12
N PRO A 164 2.99 -24.60 -27.65
CA PRO A 164 1.76 -25.29 -28.04
C PRO A 164 1.46 -25.26 -29.53
N TYR A 165 1.75 -24.13 -30.17
CA TYR A 165 1.55 -24.01 -31.61
C TYR A 165 2.56 -24.84 -32.39
N CYS A 166 3.85 -24.66 -32.13
CA CYS A 166 4.92 -25.20 -32.95
C CYS A 166 5.14 -26.70 -32.75
N HIS A 167 4.82 -27.27 -31.58
CA HIS A 167 4.81 -28.74 -31.41
C HIS A 167 3.82 -29.43 -32.34
N LYS A 168 2.73 -28.71 -32.72
CA LYS A 168 1.74 -29.26 -33.67
C LYS A 168 2.04 -28.91 -35.13
N TYR A 169 2.41 -27.67 -35.40
CA TYR A 169 2.48 -27.12 -36.76
C TYR A 169 3.93 -26.85 -37.21
N GLY A 170 4.92 -26.93 -36.34
CA GLY A 170 6.29 -26.53 -36.58
C GLY A 170 6.48 -24.98 -36.60
N TRP A 171 7.72 -24.59 -36.87
CA TRP A 171 8.07 -23.17 -37.03
C TRP A 171 7.75 -22.72 -38.48
N ASP A 172 6.48 -22.63 -38.77
CA ASP A 172 5.94 -22.29 -40.09
C ASP A 172 5.94 -20.79 -40.39
N ASP A 173 5.41 -20.41 -41.54
CA ASP A 173 5.37 -19.02 -41.95
C ASP A 173 4.40 -18.18 -41.11
N LYS A 174 3.34 -18.77 -40.54
CA LYS A 174 2.43 -18.08 -39.62
C LYS A 174 3.11 -17.78 -38.30
N ALA A 175 3.89 -18.71 -37.75
CA ALA A 175 4.67 -18.47 -36.53
C ALA A 175 5.70 -17.33 -36.74
N LYS A 176 6.40 -17.33 -37.87
CA LYS A 176 7.36 -16.28 -38.26
C LYS A 176 6.65 -14.93 -38.42
N GLU A 177 5.51 -14.91 -39.12
CA GLU A 177 4.71 -13.70 -39.34
C GLU A 177 4.27 -13.07 -38.01
N LEU A 178 3.67 -13.88 -37.11
CA LEU A 178 3.23 -13.39 -35.80
C LEU A 178 4.42 -12.88 -34.99
N THR A 179 5.52 -13.62 -34.92
CA THR A 179 6.74 -13.20 -34.23
C THR A 179 7.23 -11.84 -34.75
N GLN A 180 7.32 -11.68 -36.08
CA GLN A 180 7.77 -10.42 -36.67
C GLN A 180 6.83 -9.26 -36.31
N LYS A 181 5.51 -9.47 -36.38
CA LYS A 181 4.51 -8.46 -35.99
C LYS A 181 4.64 -8.05 -34.52
N LEU A 182 4.89 -9.02 -33.60
CA LEU A 182 5.09 -8.73 -32.18
C LEU A 182 6.38 -7.94 -31.94
N ILE A 183 7.46 -8.28 -32.64
CA ILE A 183 8.74 -7.56 -32.55
C ILE A 183 8.59 -6.12 -33.07
N ASP A 184 7.97 -5.95 -34.26
CA ASP A 184 7.76 -4.64 -34.85
C ASP A 184 6.91 -3.74 -33.93
N LEU A 185 5.88 -4.32 -33.32
CA LEU A 185 5.04 -3.65 -32.35
C LEU A 185 5.83 -3.24 -31.09
N ALA A 186 6.68 -4.13 -30.57
CA ALA A 186 7.54 -3.85 -29.42
C ALA A 186 8.51 -2.69 -29.69
N ILE A 187 9.05 -2.62 -30.92
CA ILE A 187 9.93 -1.52 -31.35
C ILE A 187 9.13 -0.22 -31.50
N GLU A 188 7.96 -0.26 -32.15
CA GLU A 188 7.09 0.90 -32.37
C GLU A 188 6.68 1.59 -31.07
N TYR A 189 6.33 0.80 -30.04
CA TYR A 189 5.85 1.30 -28.74
C TYR A 189 6.95 1.41 -27.69
N ASP A 190 8.21 1.18 -28.06
CA ASP A 190 9.36 1.13 -27.12
C ASP A 190 9.09 0.20 -25.91
N MET A 191 8.47 -0.96 -26.18
CA MET A 191 8.04 -1.93 -25.18
C MET A 191 9.09 -3.02 -25.02
N PRO A 192 9.79 -3.11 -23.87
CA PRO A 192 10.76 -4.18 -23.63
C PRO A 192 10.09 -5.56 -23.66
N LEU A 193 10.79 -6.57 -24.16
CA LEU A 193 10.36 -7.96 -24.21
C LEU A 193 11.00 -8.74 -23.08
N GLY A 194 10.21 -9.44 -22.26
CA GLY A 194 10.66 -10.24 -21.13
C GLY A 194 11.25 -11.58 -21.56
N PHE A 195 12.56 -11.78 -21.33
CA PHE A 195 13.22 -13.07 -21.46
C PHE A 195 13.11 -13.83 -20.16
N ASN A 196 12.30 -14.87 -20.14
CA ASN A 196 11.72 -15.47 -18.94
C ASN A 196 12.59 -16.55 -18.30
N ALA A 197 12.97 -16.39 -17.02
CA ALA A 197 13.77 -17.36 -16.29
C ALA A 197 12.96 -18.58 -15.81
N ASN A 198 11.67 -18.43 -15.55
CA ASN A 198 10.81 -19.54 -15.11
C ASN A 198 10.66 -20.60 -16.21
N GLY A 199 10.50 -20.18 -17.43
CA GLY A 199 10.45 -21.08 -18.60
C GLY A 199 11.70 -21.94 -18.81
N MET A 200 12.84 -21.53 -18.25
CA MET A 200 14.09 -22.34 -18.27
C MET A 200 13.98 -23.67 -17.52
N HIS A 201 12.94 -23.88 -16.73
CA HIS A 201 12.67 -25.18 -16.09
C HIS A 201 12.16 -26.26 -17.04
N SER A 202 11.58 -25.86 -18.17
CA SER A 202 11.06 -26.79 -19.16
C SER A 202 12.18 -27.45 -19.97
N PRO A 203 12.00 -28.70 -20.43
CA PRO A 203 12.93 -29.33 -21.38
C PRO A 203 13.13 -28.44 -22.61
N ARG A 204 14.39 -28.34 -23.07
CA ARG A 204 14.76 -27.43 -24.17
C ARG A 204 14.70 -28.17 -25.50
N ASP A 205 13.72 -27.85 -26.34
CA ASP A 205 13.55 -28.37 -27.69
C ASP A 205 13.53 -27.27 -28.78
N GLY A 206 13.85 -26.04 -28.37
CA GLY A 206 13.83 -24.86 -29.24
C GLY A 206 12.48 -24.14 -29.30
N PHE A 207 11.37 -24.78 -28.95
CA PHE A 207 10.05 -24.17 -28.95
C PHE A 207 9.60 -23.66 -27.60
N ASN A 208 9.95 -24.36 -26.51
CA ASN A 208 9.60 -23.90 -25.15
C ASN A 208 10.15 -22.51 -24.84
N TYR A 209 9.42 -21.74 -24.09
CA TYR A 209 9.87 -20.38 -23.73
C TYR A 209 10.97 -20.40 -22.65
N PRO A 210 12.03 -19.58 -22.76
CA PRO A 210 12.35 -18.76 -23.93
C PRO A 210 12.63 -19.61 -25.16
N SER A 211 11.90 -19.34 -26.27
CA SER A 211 12.03 -20.09 -27.51
C SER A 211 13.24 -19.62 -28.33
N GLU A 212 14.12 -20.54 -28.69
CA GLU A 212 15.29 -20.23 -29.51
C GLU A 212 14.89 -19.60 -30.86
N TYR A 213 13.81 -20.09 -31.48
CA TYR A 213 13.33 -19.58 -32.77
C TYR A 213 12.82 -18.13 -32.67
N PHE A 214 12.02 -17.82 -31.65
CA PHE A 214 11.52 -16.48 -31.42
C PHE A 214 12.67 -15.51 -31.13
N TRP A 215 13.53 -15.83 -30.17
CA TRP A 215 14.56 -14.92 -29.71
C TRP A 215 15.70 -14.71 -30.73
N LYS A 216 15.98 -15.68 -31.60
CA LYS A 216 16.89 -15.48 -32.74
C LYS A 216 16.34 -14.46 -33.75
N MET A 217 15.02 -14.35 -33.93
CA MET A 217 14.45 -13.28 -34.72
C MET A 217 14.62 -11.92 -34.02
N VAL A 218 14.39 -11.85 -32.71
CA VAL A 218 14.62 -10.63 -31.90
C VAL A 218 16.08 -10.16 -31.98
N ALA A 219 17.05 -11.06 -31.97
CA ALA A 219 18.48 -10.75 -32.01
C ALA A 219 18.92 -9.91 -33.22
N ASN A 220 18.20 -9.97 -34.31
CA ASN A 220 18.48 -9.22 -35.54
C ASN A 220 17.74 -7.85 -35.63
N THR A 221 17.25 -7.34 -34.49
CA THR A 221 16.42 -6.14 -34.42
C THR A 221 16.96 -5.09 -33.45
N LYS A 222 16.14 -4.09 -33.13
CA LYS A 222 16.44 -3.06 -32.11
C LYS A 222 15.56 -3.19 -30.87
N ALA A 223 14.84 -4.31 -30.73
CA ALA A 223 13.95 -4.50 -29.59
C ALA A 223 14.75 -4.59 -28.30
N LYS A 224 14.27 -3.94 -27.23
CA LYS A 224 14.85 -4.05 -25.90
C LYS A 224 14.47 -5.40 -25.28
N VAL A 225 15.42 -6.03 -24.63
CA VAL A 225 15.23 -7.33 -23.94
C VAL A 225 15.47 -7.12 -22.45
N LEU A 226 14.52 -7.56 -21.62
CA LEU A 226 14.62 -7.54 -20.17
C LEU A 226 14.70 -8.95 -19.64
N ILE A 227 15.72 -9.27 -18.82
CA ILE A 227 15.76 -10.57 -18.14
C ILE A 227 14.78 -10.52 -16.98
N GLU A 228 13.74 -11.36 -17.01
CA GLU A 228 12.72 -11.44 -15.97
C GLU A 228 12.74 -12.79 -15.25
N ALA A 229 12.44 -12.77 -13.94
CA ALA A 229 12.49 -13.97 -13.11
C ALA A 229 11.24 -14.85 -13.27
N ASP A 230 10.07 -14.23 -13.32
CA ASP A 230 8.76 -14.90 -13.24
C ASP A 230 8.75 -15.92 -12.08
N ALA A 231 9.17 -15.40 -10.91
CA ALA A 231 9.58 -16.27 -9.81
C ALA A 231 8.40 -16.72 -8.98
N HIS A 232 8.13 -18.01 -9.04
CA HIS A 232 7.18 -18.73 -8.18
C HIS A 232 7.89 -19.48 -7.03
N HIS A 233 9.22 -19.64 -7.12
CA HIS A 233 10.06 -20.33 -6.14
C HIS A 233 11.39 -19.60 -5.94
N MET A 234 11.94 -19.65 -4.73
CA MET A 234 13.22 -19.02 -4.39
C MET A 234 14.39 -19.46 -5.30
N LYS A 235 14.32 -20.66 -5.87
CA LYS A 235 15.33 -21.18 -6.81
C LYS A 235 15.44 -20.30 -8.05
N THR A 236 14.33 -19.83 -8.62
CA THR A 236 14.31 -18.97 -9.82
C THR A 236 14.95 -17.60 -9.56
N LEU A 237 14.95 -17.14 -8.32
CA LEU A 237 15.61 -15.88 -7.90
C LEU A 237 17.10 -16.05 -7.60
N SER A 238 17.63 -17.31 -7.60
CA SER A 238 19.02 -17.52 -7.25
C SER A 238 19.95 -16.85 -8.25
N VAL A 239 21.08 -16.31 -7.74
CA VAL A 239 22.12 -15.67 -8.58
C VAL A 239 22.56 -16.60 -9.70
N GLU A 240 22.73 -17.88 -9.39
CA GLU A 240 23.09 -18.91 -10.38
C GLU A 240 22.02 -19.02 -11.47
N TRP A 241 20.74 -19.09 -11.09
CA TRP A 241 19.64 -19.26 -12.05
C TRP A 241 19.50 -18.03 -12.95
N MET A 242 19.51 -16.83 -12.37
CA MET A 242 19.43 -15.58 -13.12
C MET A 242 20.63 -15.37 -14.05
N ASN A 243 21.83 -15.72 -13.60
CA ASN A 243 23.03 -15.66 -14.44
C ASN A 243 22.96 -16.70 -15.59
N ASN A 244 22.44 -17.88 -15.34
CA ASN A 244 22.23 -18.89 -16.40
C ASN A 244 21.23 -18.41 -17.44
N THR A 245 20.14 -17.75 -17.00
CA THR A 245 19.15 -17.14 -17.92
C THR A 245 19.77 -16.04 -18.77
N TYR A 246 20.56 -15.15 -18.16
CA TYR A 246 21.31 -14.13 -18.89
C TYR A 246 22.26 -14.74 -19.93
N ASN A 247 23.02 -15.76 -19.54
CA ASN A 247 23.97 -16.43 -20.45
C ASN A 247 23.23 -17.15 -21.61
N GLU A 248 22.05 -17.68 -21.37
CA GLU A 248 21.22 -18.27 -22.44
C GLU A 248 20.75 -17.21 -23.42
N ALA A 249 20.30 -16.05 -22.94
CA ALA A 249 19.95 -14.93 -23.79
C ALA A 249 21.15 -14.45 -24.64
N VAL A 250 22.35 -14.43 -24.06
CA VAL A 250 23.58 -14.11 -24.79
C VAL A 250 23.87 -15.14 -25.89
N LYS A 251 23.67 -16.43 -25.65
CA LYS A 251 23.80 -17.49 -26.68
C LYS A 251 22.83 -17.31 -27.86
N PHE A 252 21.64 -16.76 -27.60
CA PHE A 252 20.66 -16.44 -28.64
C PHE A 252 21.02 -15.16 -29.43
N GLY A 253 22.11 -14.47 -29.07
CA GLY A 253 22.58 -13.27 -29.76
C GLY A 253 22.01 -11.97 -29.21
N LEU A 254 21.43 -11.98 -28.01
CA LEU A 254 20.70 -10.82 -27.45
C LEU A 254 21.57 -9.87 -26.64
N LYS A 255 22.89 -10.10 -26.51
CA LYS A 255 23.77 -9.38 -25.58
C LYS A 255 23.61 -7.85 -25.65
N ASP A 256 23.60 -7.29 -26.85
CA ASP A 256 23.56 -5.84 -27.07
C ASP A 256 22.13 -5.27 -26.97
N LEU A 257 21.12 -6.12 -26.85
CA LEU A 257 19.72 -5.75 -26.68
C LEU A 257 19.26 -5.79 -25.23
N ILE A 258 20.02 -6.51 -24.36
CA ILE A 258 19.67 -6.64 -22.94
C ILE A 258 19.83 -5.29 -22.26
N VAL A 259 18.77 -4.88 -21.55
CA VAL A 259 18.76 -3.70 -20.68
C VAL A 259 18.73 -4.13 -19.22
N ASP A 260 19.60 -3.53 -18.39
CA ASP A 260 19.69 -3.84 -16.96
C ASP A 260 18.49 -3.31 -16.15
N ASP A 261 17.85 -2.26 -16.67
CA ASP A 261 16.71 -1.61 -16.01
C ASP A 261 15.81 -0.94 -17.05
N ILE A 262 14.57 -0.75 -16.67
CA ILE A 262 13.55 -0.03 -17.46
C ILE A 262 12.85 1.01 -16.60
N PRO A 263 12.43 2.14 -17.17
CA PRO A 263 11.53 3.05 -16.49
C PRO A 263 10.16 2.39 -16.36
N LEU A 264 9.72 2.12 -15.12
CA LEU A 264 8.37 1.65 -14.88
C LEU A 264 7.37 2.76 -15.22
N LYS A 265 6.31 2.41 -15.93
CA LYS A 265 5.15 3.29 -16.15
C LYS A 265 4.33 3.33 -14.87
N LEU A 266 4.83 4.12 -13.90
CA LEU A 266 4.16 4.27 -12.62
C LEU A 266 2.82 4.98 -12.80
N PHE A 267 1.78 4.41 -12.24
CA PHE A 267 0.47 5.06 -12.22
C PHE A 267 0.54 6.33 -11.37
N PRO A 268 -0.01 7.43 -11.86
CA PRO A 268 -0.12 8.62 -11.04
C PRO A 268 -0.96 8.24 -9.83
N ILE A 269 -0.35 8.25 -8.65
CA ILE A 269 -1.11 8.20 -7.43
C ILE A 269 -1.96 9.47 -7.46
N SER A 270 -3.25 9.33 -7.77
CA SER A 270 -4.22 10.42 -7.64
C SER A 270 -4.39 10.70 -6.14
N GLN A 271 -3.29 11.17 -5.52
CA GLN A 271 -3.24 11.39 -4.09
C GLN A 271 -3.91 12.71 -3.76
N LYS A 272 -5.25 12.69 -3.73
CA LYS A 272 -6.02 13.81 -3.24
C LYS A 272 -5.80 14.04 -1.75
N ILE A 273 -5.59 12.94 -0.98
CA ILE A 273 -5.21 13.01 0.43
C ILE A 273 -3.71 13.29 0.52
N LYS A 274 -3.34 14.45 1.08
CA LYS A 274 -1.94 14.85 1.26
C LYS A 274 -1.50 14.87 2.72
N GLY A 275 -2.46 15.01 3.65
CA GLY A 275 -2.24 15.05 5.09
C GLY A 275 -3.19 14.12 5.84
N ALA A 276 -2.71 13.55 6.95
CA ALA A 276 -3.49 12.80 7.91
C ALA A 276 -3.26 13.37 9.31
N ILE A 277 -4.31 13.74 10.00
CA ILE A 277 -4.27 14.38 11.32
C ILE A 277 -4.93 13.44 12.32
N PHE A 278 -4.24 13.10 13.38
CA PHE A 278 -4.71 12.14 14.37
C PHE A 278 -4.98 12.83 15.70
N ASP A 279 -6.08 12.48 16.36
CA ASP A 279 -6.14 12.58 17.80
C ASP A 279 -5.31 11.48 18.46
N LEU A 280 -5.09 11.58 19.76
CA LEU A 280 -4.29 10.62 20.52
C LEU A 280 -5.16 9.62 21.26
N ASP A 281 -5.99 10.13 22.19
CA ASP A 281 -6.74 9.33 23.13
C ASP A 281 -7.97 8.70 22.47
N GLY A 282 -8.08 7.36 22.50
CA GLY A 282 -9.16 6.63 21.82
C GLY A 282 -8.86 6.33 20.33
N VAL A 283 -7.89 7.03 19.72
CA VAL A 283 -7.47 6.83 18.33
C VAL A 283 -6.15 6.05 18.25
N LEU A 284 -5.05 6.62 18.73
CA LEU A 284 -3.73 5.98 18.65
C LEU A 284 -3.51 4.99 19.80
N THR A 285 -4.04 5.31 20.97
CA THR A 285 -3.94 4.51 22.18
C THR A 285 -5.10 4.82 23.13
N GLU A 286 -5.39 3.93 24.07
CA GLU A 286 -6.47 4.11 25.03
C GLU A 286 -5.91 4.58 26.38
N THR A 287 -5.68 5.90 26.51
CA THR A 287 -5.23 6.53 27.74
C THR A 287 -6.33 7.23 28.53
N SER A 288 -7.57 7.24 28.04
CA SER A 288 -8.72 7.85 28.70
C SER A 288 -8.96 7.26 30.08
N GLU A 289 -8.72 5.97 30.29
CA GLU A 289 -8.81 5.33 31.61
C GLU A 289 -7.75 5.86 32.57
N LEU A 290 -6.53 6.09 32.12
CA LEU A 290 -5.46 6.67 32.94
C LEU A 290 -5.79 8.11 33.32
N HIS A 291 -6.41 8.88 32.42
CA HIS A 291 -6.93 10.21 32.71
C HIS A 291 -8.02 10.18 33.77
N TYR A 292 -8.98 9.25 33.64
CA TYR A 292 -10.04 9.07 34.63
C TYR A 292 -9.50 8.70 35.99
N GLN A 293 -8.59 7.74 36.08
CA GLN A 293 -7.97 7.32 37.33
C GLN A 293 -7.23 8.47 38.01
N ALA A 294 -6.40 9.21 37.27
CA ALA A 294 -5.68 10.36 37.80
C ALA A 294 -6.63 11.44 38.34
N TRP A 295 -7.68 11.79 37.61
CA TRP A 295 -8.69 12.74 38.09
C TRP A 295 -9.44 12.21 39.30
N LYS A 296 -9.92 10.98 39.28
CA LYS A 296 -10.66 10.35 40.38
C LYS A 296 -9.85 10.37 41.68
N GLU A 297 -8.58 9.96 41.61
CA GLU A 297 -7.69 9.92 42.76
C GLU A 297 -7.40 11.34 43.33
N ILE A 298 -7.20 12.34 42.49
CA ILE A 298 -6.89 13.69 42.95
C ILE A 298 -8.15 14.40 43.47
N LEU A 299 -9.27 14.28 42.75
CA LEU A 299 -10.52 14.95 43.16
C LEU A 299 -11.10 14.39 44.45
N SER A 300 -10.88 13.08 44.70
CA SER A 300 -11.30 12.46 45.99
C SER A 300 -10.66 13.12 47.20
N LYS A 301 -9.44 13.67 47.09
CA LYS A 301 -8.77 14.44 48.16
C LYS A 301 -9.46 15.76 48.50
N TYR A 302 -10.30 16.24 47.59
CA TYR A 302 -11.10 17.49 47.74
C TYR A 302 -12.59 17.16 47.97
N ASN A 303 -12.93 15.92 48.31
CA ASN A 303 -14.30 15.43 48.47
C ASN A 303 -15.20 15.64 47.23
N ILE A 304 -14.60 15.56 46.03
CA ILE A 304 -15.29 15.62 44.75
C ILE A 304 -15.36 14.21 44.16
N SER A 305 -16.59 13.74 43.91
CA SER A 305 -16.83 12.42 43.30
C SER A 305 -16.86 12.57 41.78
N LEU A 306 -15.95 11.85 41.09
CA LEU A 306 -15.96 11.77 39.64
C LEU A 306 -16.59 10.42 39.23
N THR A 307 -17.79 10.49 38.64
CA THR A 307 -18.45 9.30 38.06
C THR A 307 -18.04 9.09 36.60
N ARG A 308 -18.35 7.90 36.05
CA ARG A 308 -18.12 7.63 34.63
C ARG A 308 -18.93 8.57 33.73
N GLU A 309 -20.17 8.85 34.09
CA GLU A 309 -21.07 9.72 33.36
C GLU A 309 -20.55 11.16 33.28
N ILE A 310 -19.98 11.68 34.36
CA ILE A 310 -19.33 13.00 34.38
C ILE A 310 -18.06 12.97 33.51
N ASN A 311 -17.27 11.90 33.61
CA ASN A 311 -16.05 11.75 32.82
C ASN A 311 -16.32 11.78 31.32
N GLU A 312 -17.38 11.11 30.85
CA GLU A 312 -17.77 11.12 29.43
C GLU A 312 -18.12 12.53 28.91
N GLN A 313 -18.71 13.38 29.78
CA GLN A 313 -19.06 14.77 29.40
C GLN A 313 -17.85 15.70 29.26
N VAL A 314 -16.72 15.34 29.85
CA VAL A 314 -15.50 16.15 29.85
C VAL A 314 -14.36 15.57 29.01
N LYS A 315 -14.60 14.43 28.36
CA LYS A 315 -13.64 13.75 27.51
C LYS A 315 -13.22 14.65 26.34
N GLY A 316 -11.91 14.72 26.06
CA GLY A 316 -11.36 15.53 24.96
C GLY A 316 -11.12 17.02 25.30
N LEU A 317 -11.57 17.51 26.45
CA LEU A 317 -11.28 18.88 26.89
C LEU A 317 -9.84 19.05 27.38
N ALA A 318 -9.33 20.29 27.33
CA ALA A 318 -8.06 20.63 27.94
C ALA A 318 -8.13 20.49 29.47
N ARG A 319 -6.99 20.20 30.12
CA ARG A 319 -6.93 19.81 31.55
C ARG A 319 -7.66 20.80 32.48
N LYS A 320 -7.46 22.11 32.31
CA LYS A 320 -8.09 23.15 33.15
C LYS A 320 -9.59 23.22 32.84
N ASP A 321 -9.99 23.13 31.57
CA ASP A 321 -11.38 23.15 31.15
C ASP A 321 -12.11 21.91 31.69
N THR A 322 -11.45 20.75 31.68
CA THR A 322 -11.95 19.52 32.32
C THR A 322 -12.26 19.72 33.80
N LEU A 323 -11.30 20.31 34.55
CA LEU A 323 -11.49 20.55 35.97
C LEU A 323 -12.65 21.54 36.24
N ILE A 324 -12.67 22.66 35.53
CA ILE A 324 -13.74 23.66 35.61
C ILE A 324 -15.10 23.01 35.37
N LYS A 325 -15.21 22.22 34.29
CA LYS A 325 -16.47 21.55 33.94
C LYS A 325 -16.92 20.52 34.98
N ILE A 326 -16.00 19.76 35.57
CA ILE A 326 -16.31 18.82 36.67
C ILE A 326 -16.83 19.59 37.89
N LEU A 327 -16.18 20.72 38.23
CA LEU A 327 -16.58 21.56 39.36
C LEU A 327 -17.92 22.26 39.15
N GLU A 328 -18.22 22.72 37.92
CA GLU A 328 -19.55 23.23 37.54
C GLU A 328 -20.63 22.16 37.73
N ILE A 329 -20.46 20.96 37.20
CA ILE A 329 -21.41 19.87 37.35
C ILE A 329 -21.61 19.50 38.82
N SER A 330 -20.58 19.61 39.64
CA SER A 330 -20.59 19.32 41.07
C SER A 330 -21.06 20.50 41.94
N ASN A 331 -21.40 21.65 41.35
CA ASN A 331 -21.73 22.90 42.03
C ASN A 331 -20.66 23.33 43.04
N MET A 332 -19.38 23.23 42.70
CA MET A 332 -18.25 23.50 43.57
C MET A 332 -17.24 24.50 42.99
N LEU A 333 -17.48 25.05 41.78
CA LEU A 333 -16.51 25.92 41.11
C LEU A 333 -16.15 27.17 41.97
N ASP A 334 -17.12 27.80 42.60
CA ASP A 334 -16.92 29.01 43.39
C ASP A 334 -16.12 28.78 44.69
N LYS A 335 -15.83 27.51 45.03
CA LYS A 335 -15.05 27.17 46.23
C LYS A 335 -13.54 27.17 46.00
N PHE A 336 -13.08 27.36 44.75
CA PHE A 336 -11.67 27.28 44.40
C PHE A 336 -11.19 28.56 43.70
N SER A 337 -10.08 29.09 44.17
CA SER A 337 -9.36 30.16 43.48
C SER A 337 -8.65 29.61 42.22
N ASN A 338 -8.27 30.51 41.30
CA ASN A 338 -7.50 30.15 40.13
C ASN A 338 -6.17 29.44 40.48
N GLU A 339 -5.52 29.85 41.56
CA GLU A 339 -4.28 29.23 42.03
C GLU A 339 -4.50 27.80 42.54
N GLU A 340 -5.63 27.55 43.21
CA GLU A 340 -6.00 26.19 43.65
C GLU A 340 -6.37 25.29 42.47
N LEU A 341 -7.07 25.82 41.45
CA LEU A 341 -7.34 25.11 40.21
C LEU A 341 -6.02 24.70 39.51
N ASP A 342 -5.06 25.61 39.43
CA ASP A 342 -3.77 25.34 38.82
C ASP A 342 -2.97 24.28 39.62
N LYS A 343 -3.03 24.31 40.95
CA LYS A 343 -2.44 23.32 41.84
C LYS A 343 -3.07 21.93 41.69
N ILE A 344 -4.40 21.85 41.61
CA ILE A 344 -5.12 20.58 41.37
C ILE A 344 -4.73 20.00 39.99
N CYS A 345 -4.66 20.86 38.98
CA CYS A 345 -4.22 20.44 37.63
C CYS A 345 -2.78 19.93 37.62
N ALA A 346 -1.86 20.53 38.40
CA ALA A 346 -0.48 20.06 38.54
C ALA A 346 -0.42 18.69 39.22
N LEU A 347 -1.08 18.53 40.38
CA LEU A 347 -1.15 17.24 41.08
C LEU A 347 -1.73 16.12 40.21
N LYS A 348 -2.79 16.42 39.45
CA LYS A 348 -3.36 15.46 38.49
C LYS A 348 -2.34 15.08 37.42
N ASN A 349 -1.59 16.06 36.91
CA ASN A 349 -0.58 15.76 35.89
C ASN A 349 0.53 14.85 36.44
N ASP A 350 1.04 15.13 37.64
CA ASP A 350 2.08 14.32 38.26
C ASP A 350 1.60 12.88 38.43
N ARG A 351 0.36 12.70 38.90
CA ARG A 351 -0.23 11.36 39.03
C ARG A 351 -0.41 10.68 37.66
N TYR A 352 -0.82 11.43 36.66
CA TYR A 352 -0.97 10.91 35.30
C TYR A 352 0.38 10.47 34.71
N LEU A 353 1.45 11.25 34.89
CA LEU A 353 2.80 10.87 34.47
C LEU A 353 3.30 9.58 35.12
N GLU A 354 2.95 9.33 36.40
CA GLU A 354 3.24 8.05 37.03
C GLU A 354 2.50 6.89 36.37
N LEU A 355 1.21 7.07 36.07
CA LEU A 355 0.42 6.05 35.38
C LEU A 355 0.95 5.78 33.96
N LEU A 356 1.43 6.80 33.24
CA LEU A 356 2.01 6.64 31.90
C LEU A 356 3.30 5.77 31.89
N LYS A 357 3.95 5.54 33.04
CA LYS A 357 5.14 4.67 33.10
C LYS A 357 4.85 3.24 32.69
N THR A 358 3.60 2.79 32.79
CA THR A 358 3.17 1.43 32.42
C THR A 358 2.98 1.24 30.93
N LEU A 359 2.90 2.32 30.15
CA LEU A 359 2.70 2.22 28.70
C LEU A 359 3.89 1.59 27.98
N SER A 360 3.57 0.80 26.98
CA SER A 360 4.48 0.06 26.11
C SER A 360 3.98 0.06 24.65
N PRO A 361 4.73 -0.43 23.68
CA PRO A 361 4.28 -0.54 22.28
C PRO A 361 3.00 -1.37 22.09
N LYS A 362 2.68 -2.26 23.02
CA LYS A 362 1.46 -3.08 22.99
C LYS A 362 0.19 -2.29 23.25
N ASP A 363 0.33 -1.08 23.79
CA ASP A 363 -0.80 -0.19 24.09
C ASP A 363 -1.18 0.71 22.92
N ALA A 364 -0.49 0.61 21.80
CA ALA A 364 -0.96 1.17 20.52
C ALA A 364 -2.25 0.44 20.10
N ASN A 365 -3.27 1.20 19.69
CA ASN A 365 -4.53 0.61 19.26
C ASN A 365 -4.33 -0.30 18.04
N PRO A 366 -5.09 -1.39 17.94
CA PRO A 366 -4.98 -2.31 16.81
C PRO A 366 -5.10 -1.60 15.46
N ASN A 367 -4.39 -2.11 14.44
CA ASN A 367 -4.35 -1.58 13.07
C ASN A 367 -3.74 -0.16 12.90
N ILE A 368 -3.41 0.55 13.98
CA ILE A 368 -2.84 1.91 13.87
C ILE A 368 -1.45 1.90 13.25
N VAL A 369 -0.57 0.98 13.66
CA VAL A 369 0.77 0.84 13.08
C VAL A 369 0.68 0.59 11.56
N ASP A 370 -0.26 -0.24 11.14
CA ASP A 370 -0.48 -0.59 9.74
C ASP A 370 -1.01 0.62 8.94
N LEU A 371 -1.97 1.34 9.49
CA LEU A 371 -2.48 2.57 8.91
C LEU A 371 -1.37 3.62 8.73
N LEU A 372 -0.58 3.89 9.78
CA LEU A 372 0.53 4.83 9.71
C LEU A 372 1.59 4.39 8.68
N THR A 373 1.84 3.09 8.58
CA THR A 373 2.75 2.49 7.59
C THR A 373 2.26 2.75 6.16
N ILE A 374 0.98 2.52 5.87
CA ILE A 374 0.36 2.79 4.57
C ILE A 374 0.47 4.29 4.23
N LEU A 375 0.16 5.18 5.18
CA LEU A 375 0.25 6.61 4.99
C LEU A 375 1.68 7.06 4.64
N LYS A 376 2.69 6.56 5.36
CA LYS A 376 4.11 6.86 5.07
C LYS A 376 4.54 6.33 3.70
N ALA A 377 4.17 5.09 3.34
CA ALA A 377 4.49 4.51 2.05
C ALA A 377 3.86 5.31 0.89
N LYS A 378 2.63 5.82 1.09
CA LYS A 378 1.96 6.73 0.16
C LYS A 378 2.47 8.19 0.25
N LYS A 379 3.50 8.48 1.06
CA LYS A 379 4.08 9.83 1.26
C LYS A 379 3.07 10.87 1.77
N ILE A 380 2.03 10.44 2.47
CA ILE A 380 1.06 11.32 3.15
C ILE A 380 1.73 11.85 4.41
N LYS A 381 1.67 13.17 4.60
CA LYS A 381 2.19 13.82 5.80
C LYS A 381 1.31 13.53 7.01
N ILE A 382 1.91 13.25 8.16
CA ILE A 382 1.19 12.84 9.37
C ILE A 382 1.39 13.86 10.49
N ALA A 383 0.29 14.35 11.07
CA ALA A 383 0.34 15.25 12.22
C ALA A 383 -0.52 14.73 13.38
N LEU A 384 -0.15 15.12 14.59
CA LEU A 384 -0.94 14.91 15.79
C LEU A 384 -1.67 16.18 16.20
N ALA A 385 -2.93 16.08 16.60
CA ALA A 385 -3.78 17.14 17.10
C ALA A 385 -4.44 16.73 18.43
N SER A 386 -3.65 16.66 19.49
CA SER A 386 -4.10 16.28 20.83
C SER A 386 -4.17 17.46 21.79
N SER A 387 -5.16 17.46 22.68
CA SER A 387 -5.26 18.40 23.81
C SER A 387 -4.23 18.11 24.92
N SER A 388 -3.53 16.98 24.85
CA SER A 388 -2.57 16.53 25.87
C SER A 388 -1.17 17.09 25.63
N LYS A 389 -0.64 17.86 26.60
CA LYS A 389 0.78 18.27 26.60
C LYS A 389 1.75 17.10 26.73
N ASN A 390 1.27 15.94 27.17
CA ASN A 390 2.08 14.74 27.34
C ASN A 390 2.12 13.86 26.07
N ALA A 391 1.48 14.28 24.99
CA ALA A 391 1.39 13.51 23.74
C ALA A 391 2.76 13.05 23.19
N PRO A 392 3.82 13.89 23.15
CA PRO A 392 5.14 13.42 22.68
C PRO A 392 5.72 12.29 23.54
N LEU A 393 5.50 12.33 24.85
CA LEU A 393 5.94 11.27 25.76
C LEU A 393 5.19 9.96 25.50
N ILE A 394 3.87 10.04 25.32
CA ILE A 394 3.00 8.89 25.05
C ILE A 394 3.44 8.24 23.74
N LEU A 395 3.57 9.02 22.67
CA LEU A 395 4.02 8.52 21.37
C LEU A 395 5.36 7.80 21.42
N LYS A 396 6.32 8.31 22.22
CA LYS A 396 7.61 7.64 22.43
C LYS A 396 7.45 6.31 23.16
N LYS A 397 6.56 6.25 24.15
CA LYS A 397 6.30 5.04 24.94
C LYS A 397 5.66 3.91 24.12
N ILE A 398 4.77 4.26 23.20
CA ILE A 398 4.11 3.31 22.29
C ILE A 398 4.85 3.16 20.94
N GLU A 399 6.06 3.72 20.80
CA GLU A 399 6.92 3.66 19.61
C GLU A 399 6.28 4.19 18.32
N LEU A 400 5.38 5.17 18.42
CA LEU A 400 4.75 5.80 17.25
C LEU A 400 5.32 7.19 16.92
N TYR A 401 6.25 7.73 17.72
CA TYR A 401 6.74 9.11 17.59
C TYR A 401 7.31 9.41 16.20
N ASP A 402 8.10 8.50 15.64
CA ASP A 402 8.81 8.69 14.37
C ASP A 402 7.91 8.63 13.12
N PHE A 403 6.66 8.25 13.28
CA PHE A 403 5.68 8.34 12.20
C PHE A 403 5.18 9.77 11.96
N PHE A 404 5.29 10.67 12.94
CA PHE A 404 4.71 12.00 12.86
C PHE A 404 5.68 13.01 12.27
N ASP A 405 5.24 13.74 11.25
CA ASP A 405 5.97 14.86 10.66
C ASP A 405 5.80 16.12 11.50
N TYR A 406 4.69 16.23 12.26
CA TYR A 406 4.41 17.33 13.16
C TYR A 406 3.52 16.91 14.34
N ILE A 407 3.78 17.47 15.52
CA ILE A 407 2.97 17.32 16.72
C ILE A 407 2.52 18.71 17.14
N ALA A 408 1.21 18.99 17.05
CA ALA A 408 0.66 20.29 17.41
C ALA A 408 0.75 20.52 18.92
N ASP A 409 1.28 21.69 19.31
CA ASP A 409 1.36 22.11 20.70
C ASP A 409 0.02 22.74 21.12
N PRO A 410 -0.74 22.11 22.06
CA PRO A 410 -2.02 22.66 22.51
C PRO A 410 -1.91 24.01 23.25
N THR A 411 -0.72 24.44 23.61
CA THR A 411 -0.53 25.77 24.25
C THR A 411 -0.47 26.92 23.24
N GLN A 412 -0.28 26.62 21.96
CA GLN A 412 -0.22 27.61 20.89
C GLN A 412 -1.57 27.92 20.25
N VAL A 413 -2.62 27.20 20.64
CA VAL A 413 -3.99 27.44 20.16
C VAL A 413 -4.81 28.26 21.18
N LYS A 414 -5.72 29.08 20.68
CA LYS A 414 -6.53 29.96 21.53
C LYS A 414 -7.73 29.26 22.16
N ARG A 415 -8.34 28.33 21.43
CA ARG A 415 -9.56 27.64 21.82
C ARG A 415 -9.33 26.13 21.76
N SER A 416 -9.77 25.44 22.80
CA SER A 416 -9.76 23.97 22.85
C SER A 416 -10.91 23.35 22.00
N LYS A 417 -10.87 22.06 21.74
CA LYS A 417 -11.98 21.30 21.14
C LYS A 417 -13.29 21.62 21.85
N PRO A 418 -14.39 21.86 21.12
CA PRO A 418 -14.64 21.55 19.72
C PRO A 418 -14.16 22.59 18.69
N ALA A 419 -13.47 23.67 19.10
CA ALA A 419 -12.94 24.62 18.13
C ALA A 419 -11.93 23.94 17.18
N PRO A 420 -11.84 24.39 15.90
CA PRO A 420 -10.98 23.78 14.89
C PRO A 420 -9.49 24.10 15.08
N ASP A 421 -9.15 24.98 16.03
CA ASP A 421 -7.83 25.59 16.15
C ASP A 421 -6.66 24.59 16.17
N ILE A 422 -6.76 23.49 16.93
CA ILE A 422 -5.69 22.48 17.02
C ILE A 422 -5.50 21.72 15.72
N TYR A 423 -6.57 21.45 14.98
CA TYR A 423 -6.51 20.75 13.69
C TYR A 423 -5.95 21.64 12.59
N LEU A 424 -6.35 22.91 12.57
CA LEU A 424 -5.78 23.91 11.66
C LEU A 424 -4.29 24.12 11.95
N HIS A 425 -3.89 24.15 13.21
CA HIS A 425 -2.49 24.24 13.62
C HIS A 425 -1.69 23.00 13.19
N ALA A 426 -2.27 21.81 13.31
CA ALA A 426 -1.66 20.57 12.83
C ALA A 426 -1.49 20.55 11.30
N ALA A 427 -2.53 20.94 10.54
CA ALA A 427 -2.47 21.05 9.09
C ALA A 427 -1.41 22.05 8.63
N GLN A 428 -1.32 23.21 9.28
CA GLN A 428 -0.29 24.20 9.04
C GLN A 428 1.11 23.65 9.32
N GLY A 429 1.29 22.90 10.41
CA GLY A 429 2.57 22.32 10.80
C GLY A 429 3.15 21.34 9.80
N ILE A 430 2.29 20.62 9.07
CA ILE A 430 2.71 19.75 7.95
C ILE A 430 2.68 20.46 6.59
N ASN A 431 2.32 21.73 6.54
CA ASN A 431 2.18 22.54 5.34
C ASN A 431 1.22 21.95 4.29
N ILE A 432 0.06 21.46 4.74
CA ILE A 432 -1.01 20.91 3.89
C ILE A 432 -2.31 21.70 4.14
N HIS A 433 -3.03 21.98 3.05
CA HIS A 433 -4.32 22.65 3.17
C HIS A 433 -5.35 21.73 3.85
N PRO A 434 -6.17 22.21 4.81
CA PRO A 434 -7.14 21.37 5.52
C PRO A 434 -8.03 20.50 4.63
N LYS A 435 -8.52 21.03 3.51
CA LYS A 435 -9.34 20.27 2.54
C LYS A 435 -8.62 19.06 1.93
N ASP A 436 -7.28 19.05 1.92
CA ASP A 436 -6.47 17.95 1.40
C ASP A 436 -6.05 16.98 2.53
N CYS A 437 -6.62 17.16 3.74
CA CYS A 437 -6.38 16.34 4.93
C CYS A 437 -7.57 15.44 5.26
N ILE A 438 -7.25 14.28 5.82
CA ILE A 438 -8.16 13.44 6.59
C ILE A 438 -7.84 13.59 8.09
N GLY A 439 -8.84 13.50 8.95
CA GLY A 439 -8.65 13.61 10.40
C GLY A 439 -9.32 12.46 11.13
N PHE A 440 -8.63 11.81 12.08
CA PHE A 440 -9.08 10.66 12.85
C PHE A 440 -9.47 11.08 14.26
N GLU A 441 -10.69 10.76 14.68
CA GLU A 441 -11.26 11.13 15.97
C GLU A 441 -12.22 10.08 16.51
N ASP A 442 -12.28 9.98 17.86
CA ASP A 442 -13.21 9.11 18.55
C ASP A 442 -14.34 9.86 19.28
N ALA A 443 -14.15 11.16 19.56
CA ALA A 443 -15.04 11.96 20.38
C ALA A 443 -15.88 12.94 19.57
N LEU A 444 -17.13 13.21 20.03
CA LEU A 444 -18.06 14.16 19.41
C LEU A 444 -17.41 15.54 19.20
N MET A 445 -16.76 16.08 20.23
CA MET A 445 -16.11 17.40 20.18
C MET A 445 -14.99 17.46 19.14
N GLY A 446 -14.25 16.35 18.97
CA GLY A 446 -13.21 16.27 17.97
C GLY A 446 -13.74 16.20 16.55
N VAL A 447 -14.80 15.41 16.30
CA VAL A 447 -15.46 15.34 14.98
C VAL A 447 -16.01 16.70 14.57
N HIS A 448 -16.64 17.44 15.48
CA HIS A 448 -17.06 18.82 15.22
C HIS A 448 -15.88 19.72 14.84
N GLY A 449 -14.77 19.66 15.60
CA GLY A 449 -13.58 20.45 15.30
C GLY A 449 -12.95 20.14 13.95
N LEU A 450 -12.92 18.86 13.52
CA LEU A 450 -12.48 18.44 12.17
C LEU A 450 -13.40 19.02 11.07
N ASN A 451 -14.72 18.91 11.26
CA ASN A 451 -15.69 19.43 10.30
C ASN A 451 -15.59 20.96 10.16
N ASP A 452 -15.49 21.68 11.28
CA ASP A 452 -15.31 23.13 11.31
C ASP A 452 -13.97 23.58 10.70
N ALA A 453 -12.94 22.71 10.76
CA ALA A 453 -11.67 22.92 10.08
C ALA A 453 -11.72 22.60 8.57
N ASN A 454 -12.86 22.12 8.05
CA ASN A 454 -13.01 21.61 6.68
C ASN A 454 -12.04 20.46 6.35
N ILE A 455 -11.78 19.59 7.33
CA ILE A 455 -11.00 18.37 7.22
C ILE A 455 -11.97 17.20 7.08
N PHE A 456 -11.66 16.23 6.20
CA PHE A 456 -12.46 15.02 6.02
C PHE A 456 -12.40 14.18 7.30
N SER A 457 -13.50 14.10 8.03
CA SER A 457 -13.55 13.44 9.33
C SER A 457 -13.75 11.92 9.21
N VAL A 458 -12.84 11.18 9.83
CA VAL A 458 -12.88 9.73 10.02
C VAL A 458 -13.20 9.45 11.47
N CYS A 459 -14.42 9.05 11.76
CA CYS A 459 -14.89 8.77 13.10
C CYS A 459 -14.58 7.31 13.50
N ILE A 460 -14.06 7.12 14.73
CA ILE A 460 -13.80 5.80 15.31
C ILE A 460 -14.65 5.66 16.57
N ASN A 461 -15.92 5.38 16.42
CA ASN A 461 -16.86 5.29 17.53
C ASN A 461 -18.08 4.45 17.14
N GLN A 462 -18.67 3.73 18.10
CA GLN A 462 -19.91 2.93 17.90
C GLN A 462 -21.19 3.76 18.00
N ASN A 463 -21.13 4.97 18.58
CA ASN A 463 -22.28 5.86 18.73
C ASN A 463 -22.73 6.38 17.36
N LYS A 464 -23.98 6.06 16.99
CA LYS A 464 -24.57 6.43 15.70
C LYS A 464 -24.70 7.93 15.49
N ASP A 465 -24.96 8.69 16.53
CA ASP A 465 -25.09 10.16 16.43
C ASP A 465 -23.76 10.80 16.04
N ILE A 466 -22.63 10.28 16.58
CA ILE A 466 -21.27 10.75 16.21
C ILE A 466 -20.92 10.30 14.80
N GLN A 467 -21.28 9.04 14.45
CA GLN A 467 -21.03 8.51 13.10
C GLN A 467 -21.72 9.33 12.02
N GLN A 468 -22.98 9.77 12.25
CA GLN A 468 -23.80 10.50 11.27
C GLN A 468 -23.24 11.86 10.87
N ILE A 469 -22.51 12.51 11.75
CA ILE A 469 -21.91 13.84 11.50
C ILE A 469 -20.51 13.75 10.87
N SER A 470 -19.94 12.54 10.76
CA SER A 470 -18.62 12.33 10.17
C SER A 470 -18.69 12.04 8.67
N SER A 471 -17.59 12.26 7.95
CA SER A 471 -17.47 11.96 6.52
C SER A 471 -17.48 10.44 6.25
N ILE A 472 -16.85 9.67 7.14
CA ILE A 472 -16.85 8.21 7.18
C ILE A 472 -16.65 7.75 8.63
N ALA A 473 -17.22 6.58 8.97
CA ALA A 473 -17.13 6.04 10.32
C ALA A 473 -16.76 4.56 10.35
N PHE A 474 -16.02 4.19 11.40
CA PHE A 474 -15.65 2.82 11.76
C PHE A 474 -16.01 2.58 13.22
N ASN A 475 -16.38 1.35 13.57
CA ASN A 475 -16.73 1.03 14.96
C ASN A 475 -15.52 1.00 15.89
N THR A 476 -14.39 0.49 15.39
CA THR A 476 -13.11 0.38 16.09
C THR A 476 -11.95 0.67 15.15
N THR A 477 -10.76 0.87 15.69
CA THR A 477 -9.54 1.02 14.88
C THR A 477 -9.22 -0.20 14.03
N LYS A 478 -9.65 -1.41 14.44
CA LYS A 478 -9.48 -2.65 13.67
C LYS A 478 -10.21 -2.62 12.33
N ASP A 479 -11.33 -1.90 12.28
CA ASP A 479 -12.21 -1.84 11.12
C ASP A 479 -11.75 -0.82 10.07
N ILE A 480 -10.73 0.01 10.40
CA ILE A 480 -10.24 1.06 9.50
C ILE A 480 -9.65 0.40 8.24
N ASP A 481 -10.24 0.76 7.10
CA ASP A 481 -9.75 0.43 5.77
C ASP A 481 -9.39 1.74 5.06
N PHE A 482 -8.09 1.98 4.86
CA PHE A 482 -7.59 3.20 4.21
C PHE A 482 -8.12 3.35 2.78
N TYR A 483 -8.27 2.26 2.04
CA TYR A 483 -8.75 2.30 0.66
C TYR A 483 -10.21 2.74 0.57
N LYS A 484 -11.05 2.37 1.55
CA LYS A 484 -12.43 2.89 1.66
C LYS A 484 -12.45 4.39 2.00
N ILE A 485 -11.51 4.84 2.84
CA ILE A 485 -11.36 6.29 3.13
C ILE A 485 -10.95 7.03 1.86
N GLU A 486 -9.96 6.53 1.13
CA GLU A 486 -9.45 7.12 -0.10
C GLU A 486 -10.54 7.19 -1.18
N GLU A 487 -11.31 6.12 -1.38
CA GLU A 487 -12.46 6.06 -2.27
C GLU A 487 -13.49 7.13 -1.91
N LYS A 488 -13.92 7.18 -0.65
CA LYS A 488 -14.92 8.14 -0.16
C LYS A 488 -14.44 9.58 -0.25
N PHE A 489 -13.16 9.83 0.02
CA PHE A 489 -12.53 11.14 -0.11
C PHE A 489 -12.51 11.62 -1.57
N ASN A 490 -12.27 10.72 -2.51
CA ASN A 490 -12.15 11.03 -3.93
C ASN A 490 -13.46 11.44 -4.60
N VAL A 491 -14.61 11.04 -4.04
CA VAL A 491 -15.97 11.40 -4.53
C VAL A 491 -16.59 12.59 -3.78
N ARG A 492 -15.85 13.25 -2.89
CA ARG A 492 -16.22 14.44 -2.10
C ARG A 492 -16.47 15.69 -2.96
#